data_c5af7fccd72ebda7d0f0d0527464d6ec
#
_entry.id   c5af7fccd72ebda7d0f0d0527464d6ec
#
_cell.length_a   1.000
_cell.length_b   1.000
_cell.length_c   1.000
_cell.angle_alpha   90.00
_cell.angle_beta   90.00
_cell.angle_gamma   90.00
#
_symmetry.space_group_name_H-M   'P 1'
#
loop_
_entity.id
_entity.type
_entity.pdbx_description
1 polymer ?
#
loop_
_entity_poly.entity_id
_entity_poly.type
_entity_poly.pdbx_seq_one_letter_code
_entity_poly.pdbx_strand_id
1 'polypeptide(L)'
;SECLVGSEMCIRDRCGTGSRLGITRAELDKAIQNGFDLSQIDGFHFHTLCEQNSDALETTLDAVEKKFGDLLHGRKWLNMGGGHHITKAGYDMEKLEDCIRRMQETYDLEIYLEPGEAVALNAGYLETTVLDIVENNGIKILVLDTSAACHMPDVLEMPYRPPLKD
;
A
#
# COMPACT_ATOMS: atom_id res chain seq x y z
N SER A 1 7.40 -11.46 11.34
CA SER A 1 7.56 -10.21 10.58
C SER A 1 6.67 -9.14 11.19
N GLU A 2 7.25 -8.12 11.77
CA GLU A 2 6.51 -7.05 12.40
C GLU A 2 6.41 -5.86 11.44
N CYS A 3 5.20 -5.35 11.27
CA CYS A 3 4.88 -4.24 10.39
C CYS A 3 5.16 -2.92 11.13
N LEU A 4 6.03 -2.10 10.59
CA LEU A 4 6.26 -0.73 11.06
C LEU A 4 5.34 0.20 10.27
N VAL A 5 4.22 0.59 10.86
CA VAL A 5 3.36 1.60 10.28
C VAL A 5 3.39 2.83 11.14
N GLY A 6 3.87 3.90 10.63
CA GLY A 6 3.91 5.16 11.34
C GLY A 6 4.15 6.31 10.40
N SER A 7 3.31 6.50 9.38
CA SER A 7 3.33 7.72 8.62
C SER A 7 2.04 8.51 8.84
N GLU A 8 2.18 9.73 9.30
CA GLU A 8 1.10 10.71 9.33
C GLU A 8 0.65 11.16 7.93
N MET A 9 1.13 10.47 6.87
CA MET A 9 1.03 10.93 5.49
C MET A 9 0.05 10.15 4.61
N CYS A 10 -0.59 9.11 5.10
CA CYS A 10 -1.62 8.45 4.32
C CYS A 10 -2.98 9.10 4.57
N ILE A 11 -3.44 9.93 3.62
CA ILE A 11 -4.75 10.63 3.67
C ILE A 11 -5.94 9.64 3.76
N ARG A 12 -5.70 8.36 3.52
CA ARG A 12 -6.67 7.25 3.68
C ARG A 12 -6.22 6.26 4.75
N ASP A 13 -5.46 6.74 5.74
CA ASP A 13 -4.83 5.89 6.73
C ASP A 13 -5.85 5.17 7.59
N ARG A 14 -5.99 3.87 7.37
CA ARG A 14 -6.69 2.96 8.28
C ARG A 14 -5.90 2.70 9.57
N CYS A 15 -4.69 3.24 9.64
CA CYS A 15 -3.73 3.10 10.74
C CYS A 15 -3.56 4.40 11.54
N GLY A 16 -4.64 5.14 11.78
CA GLY A 16 -4.63 6.36 12.59
C GLY A 16 -4.13 6.14 14.02
N THR A 17 -4.01 7.21 14.78
CA THR A 17 -3.59 7.18 16.19
C THR A 17 -4.40 6.15 16.99
N GLY A 18 -3.71 5.17 17.60
CA GLY A 18 -4.35 4.08 18.33
C GLY A 18 -4.67 2.84 17.48
N SER A 19 -4.25 2.79 16.21
CA SER A 19 -4.36 1.57 15.41
C SER A 19 -3.57 0.42 16.04
N ARG A 20 -4.14 -0.79 15.92
CA ARG A 20 -3.45 -2.03 16.28
C ARG A 20 -2.44 -2.50 15.23
N LEU A 21 -2.40 -1.85 14.07
CA LEU A 21 -1.53 -2.23 12.95
C LEU A 21 -0.22 -1.46 13.06
N GLY A 22 0.88 -2.22 13.10
CA GLY A 22 2.22 -1.67 13.19
C GLY A 22 2.62 -1.20 14.59
N ILE A 23 3.85 -0.75 14.69
CA ILE A 23 4.45 -0.20 15.92
C ILE A 23 5.01 1.19 15.63
N THR A 24 4.80 2.13 16.53
CA THR A 24 5.43 3.45 16.41
C THR A 24 6.87 3.41 16.92
N ARG A 25 7.71 4.35 16.48
CA ARG A 25 9.08 4.46 16.97
C ARG A 25 9.14 4.56 18.50
N ALA A 26 8.26 5.34 19.12
CA ALA A 26 8.23 5.52 20.57
C ALA A 26 7.92 4.21 21.32
N GLU A 27 7.01 3.40 20.81
CA GLU A 27 6.68 2.11 21.43
C GLU A 27 7.78 1.07 21.21
N LEU A 28 8.44 1.09 20.05
CA LEU A 28 9.61 0.24 19.80
C LEU A 28 10.77 0.60 20.73
N ASP A 29 11.06 1.89 20.91
CA ASP A 29 12.09 2.35 21.84
C ASP A 29 11.80 1.91 23.29
N LYS A 30 10.54 1.99 23.73
CA LYS A 30 10.13 1.46 25.04
C LYS A 30 10.35 -0.04 25.14
N ALA A 31 10.01 -0.80 24.11
CA ALA A 31 10.22 -2.24 24.10
C ALA A 31 11.70 -2.58 24.25
N ILE A 32 12.57 -1.91 23.49
CA ILE A 32 14.04 -2.07 23.58
C ILE A 32 14.55 -1.71 24.98
N GLN A 33 14.11 -0.61 25.56
CA GLN A 33 14.45 -0.21 26.93
C GLN A 33 14.02 -1.23 27.99
N ASN A 34 12.91 -1.94 27.73
CA ASN A 34 12.39 -3.00 28.58
C ASN A 34 13.03 -4.38 28.30
N GLY A 35 14.10 -4.43 27.51
CA GLY A 35 14.87 -5.65 27.26
C GLY A 35 14.46 -6.43 26.01
N PHE A 36 13.66 -5.85 25.12
CA PHE A 36 13.43 -6.47 23.83
C PHE A 36 14.71 -6.50 23.00
N ASP A 37 15.12 -7.71 22.60
CA ASP A 37 16.32 -7.92 21.79
C ASP A 37 16.01 -7.74 20.32
N LEU A 38 16.36 -6.59 19.77
CA LEU A 38 16.14 -6.25 18.35
C LEU A 38 16.96 -7.14 17.41
N SER A 39 18.00 -7.85 17.89
CA SER A 39 18.77 -8.77 17.06
C SER A 39 17.96 -9.99 16.56
N GLN A 40 16.82 -10.25 17.20
CA GLN A 40 15.87 -11.30 16.77
C GLN A 40 15.03 -10.90 15.56
N ILE A 41 15.07 -9.62 15.15
CA ILE A 41 14.34 -9.09 14.00
C ILE A 41 15.28 -9.04 12.79
N ASP A 42 14.96 -9.80 11.76
CA ASP A 42 15.75 -9.85 10.52
C ASP A 42 15.49 -8.65 9.59
N GLY A 43 14.32 -8.06 9.63
CA GLY A 43 13.96 -6.95 8.75
C GLY A 43 12.72 -6.21 9.18
N PHE A 44 12.38 -5.17 8.43
CA PHE A 44 11.22 -4.33 8.68
C PHE A 44 10.26 -4.33 7.50
N HIS A 45 8.99 -4.06 7.79
CA HIS A 45 7.93 -3.94 6.81
C HIS A 45 7.10 -2.68 7.07
N PHE A 46 6.78 -1.95 6.01
CA PHE A 46 5.75 -0.93 6.03
C PHE A 46 4.81 -1.09 4.83
N HIS A 47 3.55 -0.68 4.99
CA HIS A 47 2.56 -0.66 3.92
C HIS A 47 1.76 0.64 4.03
N THR A 48 2.16 1.65 3.28
CA THR A 48 1.63 3.02 3.40
C THR A 48 1.01 3.56 2.12
N LEU A 49 1.21 2.85 1.00
CA LEU A 49 0.75 3.29 -0.31
C LEU A 49 -0.54 2.58 -0.72
N CYS A 50 -1.34 3.24 -1.56
CA CYS A 50 -2.50 2.67 -2.22
C CYS A 50 -2.60 3.33 -3.59
N GLU A 51 -2.36 2.58 -4.67
CA GLU A 51 -2.41 3.03 -6.07
C GLU A 51 -1.57 4.30 -6.34
N GLN A 52 -0.42 4.42 -5.70
CA GLN A 52 0.42 5.61 -5.78
C GLN A 52 1.58 5.43 -6.78
N ASN A 53 2.09 6.55 -7.26
CA ASN A 53 3.33 6.61 -8.04
C ASN A 53 4.55 6.63 -7.10
N SER A 54 5.73 6.49 -7.65
CA SER A 54 7.01 6.36 -6.94
C SER A 54 7.46 7.61 -6.18
N ASP A 55 6.93 8.79 -6.49
CA ASP A 55 7.13 10.02 -5.71
C ASP A 55 6.57 9.90 -4.27
N ALA A 56 5.44 9.20 -4.13
CA ALA A 56 4.88 8.92 -2.81
C ALA A 56 5.75 7.92 -2.02
N LEU A 57 6.40 6.95 -2.70
CA LEU A 57 7.37 6.06 -2.07
C LEU A 57 8.60 6.84 -1.60
N GLU A 58 9.17 7.71 -2.44
CA GLU A 58 10.32 8.54 -2.07
C GLU A 58 10.05 9.34 -0.79
N THR A 59 8.90 10.01 -0.73
CA THR A 59 8.47 10.75 0.46
C THR A 59 8.30 9.84 1.69
N THR A 60 7.79 8.63 1.49
CA THR A 60 7.67 7.64 2.57
C THR A 60 9.02 7.18 3.07
N LEU A 61 9.97 6.91 2.18
CA LEU A 61 11.33 6.51 2.54
C LEU A 61 12.06 7.60 3.33
N ASP A 62 11.91 8.87 2.97
CA ASP A 62 12.46 9.98 3.75
C ASP A 62 11.94 9.97 5.20
N ALA A 63 10.66 9.68 5.38
CA ALA A 63 10.07 9.55 6.70
C ALA A 63 10.56 8.30 7.46
N VAL A 64 10.72 7.17 6.77
CA VAL A 64 11.24 5.92 7.32
C VAL A 64 12.69 6.11 7.77
N GLU A 65 13.54 6.66 6.93
CA GLU A 65 14.94 6.92 7.27
C GLU A 65 15.07 7.90 8.45
N LYS A 66 14.28 8.97 8.45
CA LYS A 66 14.27 9.93 9.56
C LYS A 66 13.88 9.29 10.89
N LYS A 67 12.91 8.37 10.88
CA LYS A 67 12.36 7.78 12.11
C LYS A 67 13.03 6.48 12.52
N PHE A 68 13.52 5.68 11.58
CA PHE A 68 13.98 4.31 11.80
C PHE A 68 15.35 4.00 11.17
N GLY A 69 15.98 4.96 10.48
CA GLY A 69 17.23 4.73 9.74
C GLY A 69 18.34 4.13 10.60
N ASP A 70 18.46 4.55 11.86
CA ASP A 70 19.41 3.99 12.82
C ASP A 70 19.17 2.51 13.13
N LEU A 71 17.94 2.02 12.98
CA LEU A 71 17.55 0.63 13.22
C LEU A 71 17.62 -0.24 11.97
N LEU A 72 17.75 0.35 10.79
CA LEU A 72 17.87 -0.38 9.51
C LEU A 72 19.25 -1.02 9.36
N HIS A 73 20.29 -0.41 9.87
CA HIS A 73 21.63 -0.98 9.83
C HIS A 73 21.70 -2.34 10.53
N GLY A 74 22.29 -3.31 9.85
CA GLY A 74 22.42 -4.69 10.35
C GLY A 74 21.14 -5.52 10.22
N ARG A 75 20.11 -5.01 9.55
CA ARG A 75 18.96 -5.81 9.12
C ARG A 75 19.28 -6.51 7.81
N LYS A 76 18.53 -7.55 7.47
CA LYS A 76 18.71 -8.32 6.23
C LYS A 76 17.84 -7.78 5.11
N TRP A 77 16.65 -7.28 5.45
CA TRP A 77 15.67 -6.88 4.44
C TRP A 77 14.77 -5.73 4.90
N LEU A 78 14.21 -5.03 3.91
CA LEU A 78 13.12 -4.08 4.06
C LEU A 78 12.02 -4.41 3.05
N ASN A 79 10.81 -4.63 3.54
CA ASN A 79 9.62 -4.78 2.71
C ASN A 79 8.86 -3.44 2.68
N MET A 80 8.74 -2.87 1.50
CA MET A 80 8.10 -1.57 1.29
C MET A 80 6.58 -1.68 1.05
N GLY A 81 6.02 -2.89 1.21
CA GLY A 81 4.59 -3.17 1.09
C GLY A 81 4.04 -3.08 -0.32
N GLY A 82 2.73 -2.91 -0.42
CA GLY A 82 2.00 -2.78 -1.67
C GLY A 82 1.62 -1.35 -2.02
N GLY A 83 0.66 -1.22 -2.95
CA GLY A 83 0.19 0.06 -3.43
C GLY A 83 1.05 0.72 -4.49
N HIS A 84 2.11 0.05 -4.95
CA HIS A 84 2.97 0.45 -6.06
C HIS A 84 2.29 0.11 -7.39
N HIS A 85 1.85 1.10 -8.12
CA HIS A 85 1.04 0.92 -9.34
C HIS A 85 1.93 0.73 -10.59
N ILE A 86 2.90 -0.14 -10.51
CA ILE A 86 4.02 -0.33 -11.46
C ILE A 86 3.62 -0.62 -12.91
N THR A 87 2.42 -1.13 -13.15
CA THR A 87 1.90 -1.43 -14.49
C THR A 87 0.99 -0.36 -15.05
N LYS A 88 0.73 0.71 -14.27
CA LYS A 88 -0.08 1.84 -14.72
C LYS A 88 0.70 2.71 -15.71
N ALA A 89 0.02 3.15 -16.77
CA ALA A 89 0.61 4.11 -17.70
C ALA A 89 1.08 5.39 -16.99
N GLY A 90 2.33 5.78 -17.24
CA GLY A 90 2.93 6.97 -16.61
C GLY A 90 3.50 6.74 -15.21
N TYR A 91 3.59 5.48 -14.75
CA TYR A 91 4.32 5.17 -13.54
C TYR A 91 5.83 5.41 -13.75
N ASP A 92 6.47 6.09 -12.81
CA ASP A 92 7.90 6.42 -12.87
C ASP A 92 8.74 5.25 -12.34
N MET A 93 9.11 4.34 -13.25
CA MET A 93 9.93 3.16 -12.92
C MET A 93 11.34 3.54 -12.53
N GLU A 94 11.93 4.56 -13.16
CA GLU A 94 13.30 5.00 -12.86
C GLU A 94 13.42 5.46 -11.41
N LYS A 95 12.47 6.27 -10.96
CA LYS A 95 12.39 6.71 -9.57
C LYS A 95 12.17 5.55 -8.60
N LEU A 96 11.38 4.52 -8.96
CA LEU A 96 11.23 3.32 -8.14
C LEU A 96 12.57 2.60 -7.98
N GLU A 97 13.29 2.41 -9.09
CA GLU A 97 14.61 1.77 -9.07
C GLU A 97 15.62 2.57 -8.23
N ASP A 98 15.59 3.89 -8.32
CA ASP A 98 16.45 4.77 -7.52
C ASP A 98 16.11 4.65 -6.01
N CYS A 99 14.82 4.59 -5.65
CA CYS A 99 14.38 4.34 -4.28
C CYS A 99 14.90 2.98 -3.75
N ILE A 100 14.79 1.93 -4.55
CA ILE A 100 15.29 0.59 -4.20
C ILE A 100 16.81 0.62 -4.02
N ARG A 101 17.53 1.16 -5.00
CA ARG A 101 18.99 1.25 -4.97
C ARG A 101 19.49 2.05 -3.76
N ARG A 102 18.85 3.18 -3.47
CA ARG A 102 19.16 4.01 -2.29
C ARG A 102 19.16 3.17 -1.00
N MET A 103 18.12 2.37 -0.78
CA MET A 103 18.01 1.56 0.44
C MET A 103 18.99 0.40 0.46
N GLN A 104 19.24 -0.23 -0.69
CA GLN A 104 20.24 -1.29 -0.82
C GLN A 104 21.65 -0.77 -0.53
N GLU A 105 22.04 0.31 -1.16
CA GLU A 105 23.40 0.87 -1.03
C GLU A 105 23.66 1.51 0.34
N THR A 106 22.63 2.13 0.94
CA THR A 106 22.79 2.82 2.24
C THR A 106 22.82 1.85 3.41
N TYR A 107 21.99 0.80 3.36
CA TYR A 107 21.75 -0.07 4.52
C TYR A 107 22.13 -1.54 4.30
N ASP A 108 22.58 -1.92 3.09
CA ASP A 108 22.89 -3.31 2.69
C ASP A 108 21.68 -4.24 2.88
N LEU A 109 20.51 -3.81 2.37
CA LEU A 109 19.22 -4.48 2.56
C LEU A 109 18.78 -5.19 1.29
N GLU A 110 18.19 -6.38 1.44
CA GLU A 110 17.33 -6.97 0.41
C GLU A 110 15.97 -6.27 0.42
N ILE A 111 15.49 -5.85 -0.75
CA ILE A 111 14.25 -5.07 -0.86
C ILE A 111 13.12 -5.94 -1.42
N TYR A 112 11.97 -5.89 -0.74
CA TYR A 112 10.74 -6.54 -1.15
C TYR A 112 9.64 -5.52 -1.43
N LEU A 113 8.80 -5.84 -2.43
CA LEU A 113 7.58 -5.12 -2.78
C LEU A 113 6.42 -6.11 -2.85
N GLU A 114 5.21 -5.63 -2.57
CA GLU A 114 3.97 -6.43 -2.61
C GLU A 114 2.93 -5.83 -3.59
N PRO A 115 3.25 -5.66 -4.89
CA PRO A 115 2.35 -5.04 -5.85
C PRO A 115 1.16 -5.97 -6.15
N GLY A 116 0.03 -5.76 -5.49
CA GLY A 116 -1.18 -6.58 -5.66
C GLY A 116 -1.95 -6.25 -6.94
N GLU A 117 -2.71 -5.18 -6.94
CA GLU A 117 -3.55 -4.73 -8.07
C GLU A 117 -2.74 -4.58 -9.37
N ALA A 118 -1.55 -4.02 -9.29
CA ALA A 118 -0.69 -3.79 -10.45
C ALA A 118 -0.37 -5.06 -11.25
N VAL A 119 -0.33 -6.23 -10.60
CA VAL A 119 -0.06 -7.51 -11.28
C VAL A 119 -1.22 -7.93 -12.19
N ALA A 120 -2.45 -7.60 -11.81
CA ALA A 120 -3.67 -7.97 -12.54
C ALA A 120 -4.36 -6.79 -13.25
N LEU A 121 -3.78 -5.61 -13.20
CA LEU A 121 -4.35 -4.41 -13.80
C LEU A 121 -4.59 -4.62 -15.31
N ASN A 122 -5.82 -4.37 -15.76
CA ASN A 122 -6.25 -4.58 -17.13
C ASN A 122 -6.13 -6.04 -17.65
N ALA A 123 -6.06 -7.02 -16.77
CA ALA A 123 -5.93 -8.43 -17.16
C ALA A 123 -7.25 -9.04 -17.66
N GLY A 124 -8.40 -8.40 -17.42
CA GLY A 124 -9.69 -8.91 -17.83
C GLY A 124 -10.82 -7.89 -17.72
N TYR A 125 -12.00 -8.32 -18.07
CA TYR A 125 -13.25 -7.56 -17.98
C TYR A 125 -14.28 -8.36 -17.21
N LEU A 126 -15.11 -7.69 -16.42
CA LEU A 126 -16.32 -8.25 -15.90
C LEU A 126 -17.44 -7.98 -16.91
N GLU A 127 -17.91 -9.02 -17.60
CA GLU A 127 -19.06 -8.96 -18.49
C GLU A 127 -20.34 -9.14 -17.68
N THR A 128 -21.33 -8.30 -17.93
CA THR A 128 -22.60 -8.32 -17.19
C THR A 128 -23.76 -7.98 -18.11
N THR A 129 -24.94 -8.49 -17.79
CA THR A 129 -26.17 -8.24 -18.52
C THR A 129 -27.05 -7.23 -17.79
N VAL A 130 -27.59 -6.27 -18.51
CA VAL A 130 -28.62 -5.37 -17.98
C VAL A 130 -29.94 -6.11 -17.90
N LEU A 131 -30.43 -6.39 -16.70
CA LEU A 131 -31.70 -7.07 -16.45
C LEU A 131 -32.87 -6.12 -16.50
N ASP A 132 -32.68 -4.86 -16.07
CA ASP A 132 -33.72 -3.84 -16.05
C ASP A 132 -33.13 -2.44 -16.07
N ILE A 133 -33.92 -1.46 -16.47
CA ILE A 133 -33.60 -0.03 -16.42
C ILE A 133 -34.70 0.70 -15.67
N VAL A 134 -34.37 1.20 -14.49
CA VAL A 134 -35.30 1.97 -13.65
C VAL A 134 -34.94 3.44 -13.71
N GLU A 135 -35.93 4.30 -13.69
CA GLU A 135 -35.73 5.76 -13.57
C GLU A 135 -36.25 6.25 -12.23
N ASN A 136 -35.43 6.99 -11.50
CA ASN A 136 -35.82 7.62 -10.25
C ASN A 136 -35.22 9.03 -10.15
N ASN A 137 -36.09 10.01 -9.97
CA ASN A 137 -35.71 11.43 -9.89
C ASN A 137 -34.82 11.90 -11.08
N GLY A 138 -35.13 11.43 -12.31
CA GLY A 138 -34.35 11.77 -13.52
C GLY A 138 -33.02 11.03 -13.64
N ILE A 139 -32.70 10.10 -12.73
CA ILE A 139 -31.50 9.27 -12.77
C ILE A 139 -31.88 7.90 -13.32
N LYS A 140 -31.24 7.47 -14.41
CA LYS A 140 -31.35 6.11 -14.93
C LYS A 140 -30.43 5.18 -14.17
N ILE A 141 -30.99 4.08 -13.68
CA ILE A 141 -30.32 3.05 -12.88
C ILE A 141 -30.39 1.74 -13.67
N LEU A 142 -29.22 1.18 -13.98
CA LEU A 142 -29.11 -0.13 -14.63
C LEU A 142 -29.08 -1.19 -13.54
N VAL A 143 -30.02 -2.13 -13.60
CA VAL A 143 -30.01 -3.33 -12.75
C VAL A 143 -29.25 -4.43 -13.49
N LEU A 144 -28.19 -4.93 -12.88
CA LEU A 144 -27.27 -5.88 -13.51
C LEU A 144 -27.39 -7.27 -12.88
N ASP A 145 -26.99 -8.31 -13.60
CA ASP A 145 -26.88 -9.69 -13.09
C ASP A 145 -25.60 -9.93 -12.26
N THR A 146 -24.86 -8.86 -11.95
CA THR A 146 -23.68 -8.88 -11.09
C THR A 146 -23.92 -8.08 -9.81
N SER A 147 -23.14 -8.34 -8.76
CA SER A 147 -23.19 -7.55 -7.53
C SER A 147 -21.81 -7.10 -7.08
N ALA A 148 -21.73 -5.94 -6.46
CA ALA A 148 -20.49 -5.42 -5.89
C ALA A 148 -19.93 -6.39 -4.83
N ALA A 149 -20.78 -6.94 -3.97
CA ALA A 149 -20.35 -7.87 -2.91
C ALA A 149 -19.67 -9.14 -3.43
N CYS A 150 -20.07 -9.64 -4.61
CA CYS A 150 -19.53 -10.90 -5.15
C CYS A 150 -18.38 -10.67 -6.16
N HIS A 151 -18.44 -9.57 -6.92
CA HIS A 151 -17.57 -9.39 -8.08
C HIS A 151 -16.62 -8.21 -7.96
N MET A 152 -16.97 -7.18 -7.18
CA MET A 152 -16.19 -5.96 -7.00
C MET A 152 -16.33 -5.43 -5.56
N PRO A 153 -15.90 -6.17 -4.54
CA PRO A 153 -16.09 -5.79 -3.13
C PRO A 153 -15.44 -4.46 -2.78
N ASP A 154 -14.38 -4.06 -3.44
CA ASP A 154 -13.70 -2.78 -3.22
C ASP A 154 -14.59 -1.56 -3.44
N VAL A 155 -15.60 -1.68 -4.33
CA VAL A 155 -16.61 -0.62 -4.54
C VAL A 155 -17.40 -0.32 -3.26
N LEU A 156 -17.58 -1.32 -2.39
CA LEU A 156 -18.30 -1.16 -1.12
C LEU A 156 -17.39 -0.58 -0.02
N GLU A 157 -16.12 -0.96 -0.02
CA GLU A 157 -15.17 -0.52 1.00
C GLU A 157 -14.59 0.88 0.72
N MET A 158 -14.28 1.14 -0.54
CA MET A 158 -13.79 2.43 -1.02
C MET A 158 -14.59 2.83 -2.26
N PRO A 159 -15.76 3.45 -2.09
CA PRO A 159 -16.68 3.73 -3.19
C PRO A 159 -16.03 4.47 -4.37
N TYR A 160 -16.03 3.85 -5.51
CA TYR A 160 -15.59 4.43 -6.78
C TYR A 160 -16.54 3.98 -7.90
N ARG A 161 -16.49 4.66 -9.02
CA ARG A 161 -17.21 4.25 -10.22
C ARG A 161 -16.28 3.43 -11.11
N PRO A 162 -16.54 2.11 -11.28
CA PRO A 162 -15.75 1.31 -12.18
C PRO A 162 -15.78 1.87 -13.61
N PRO A 163 -14.68 1.82 -14.35
CA PRO A 163 -14.69 2.18 -15.76
C PRO A 163 -15.61 1.21 -16.53
N LEU A 164 -16.46 1.77 -17.38
CA LEU A 164 -17.33 1.01 -18.27
C LEU A 164 -16.71 1.00 -19.67
N LYS A 165 -16.81 -0.15 -20.32
CA LYS A 165 -16.47 -0.30 -21.74
C LYS A 165 -17.76 -0.65 -22.47
N ASP A 166 -18.06 0.11 -23.54
CA ASP A 166 -19.18 -0.14 -24.45
C ASP A 166 -18.88 -1.34 -25.38
#